data_3c0a658b2d493084864919e24223d69e
#
_entry.id   3c0a658b2d493084864919e24223d69e
#
_cell.length_a   1.000
_cell.length_b   1.000
_cell.length_c   1.000
_cell.angle_alpha   90.00
_cell.angle_beta   90.00
_cell.angle_gamma   90.00
#
_symmetry.space_group_name_H-M   'P 1'
#
loop_
_entity.id
_entity.type
_entity.pdbx_description
1 polymer ?
#
loop_
_entity_poly.entity_id
_entity_poly.type
_entity_poly.pdbx_seq_one_letter_code
_entity_poly.pdbx_strand_id
1 'polypeptide(L)'
;MDTLQTIRERRSVRRYRPESIPAEDLAQIIEAGRLAPSAANRQPWRFVLVTETEQKAALAQACRGQEWMAEAACILVGVGLPDVSAKWYPVDVAIAMQNMVLAAWSLGYGTCWIGAFDADEVKQVCSIPEDAEIVACTPIGVPDVSPEAKLRKAVAEVFASGRFDQPWEA
;
A
#
# COMPACT_ATOMS: atom_id res chain seq x y z
N MET A 1 18.17 -6.23 -2.37
CA MET A 1 17.38 -7.47 -2.08
C MET A 1 16.76 -7.93 -3.40
N ASP A 2 16.75 -9.24 -3.71
CA ASP A 2 16.05 -9.71 -4.91
C ASP A 2 14.51 -9.74 -4.69
N THR A 3 13.76 -9.85 -5.78
CA THR A 3 12.29 -9.77 -5.75
C THR A 3 11.66 -10.88 -4.90
N LEU A 4 12.12 -12.12 -5.02
CA LEU A 4 11.56 -13.25 -4.28
C LEU A 4 11.86 -13.15 -2.79
N GLN A 5 13.05 -12.68 -2.44
CA GLN A 5 13.44 -12.41 -1.07
C GLN A 5 12.56 -11.31 -0.47
N THR A 6 12.37 -10.20 -1.19
CA THR A 6 11.49 -9.10 -0.78
C THR A 6 10.07 -9.59 -0.48
N ILE A 7 9.49 -10.42 -1.36
CA ILE A 7 8.14 -10.98 -1.17
C ILE A 7 8.08 -11.88 0.07
N ARG A 8 9.10 -12.70 0.32
CA ARG A 8 9.16 -13.61 1.48
C ARG A 8 9.32 -12.86 2.79
N GLU A 9 10.12 -11.80 2.80
CA GLU A 9 10.54 -11.11 4.02
C GLU A 9 9.66 -9.92 4.39
N ARG A 10 8.94 -9.32 3.43
CA ARG A 10 8.06 -8.17 3.70
C ARG A 10 7.07 -8.46 4.84
N ARG A 11 6.97 -7.51 5.78
CA ARG A 11 6.04 -7.56 6.93
C ARG A 11 5.15 -6.32 6.97
N SER A 12 4.03 -6.44 7.68
CA SER A 12 3.20 -5.28 8.03
C SER A 12 3.76 -4.65 9.29
N VAL A 13 4.38 -3.49 9.15
CA VAL A 13 5.00 -2.72 10.23
C VAL A 13 3.99 -1.72 10.77
N ARG A 14 3.91 -1.60 12.12
CA ARG A 14 2.98 -0.71 12.84
C ARG A 14 3.66 0.08 13.96
N ARG A 15 4.99 0.16 13.93
CA ARG A 15 5.80 1.02 14.78
C ARG A 15 6.95 1.54 13.96
N TYR A 16 7.16 2.83 13.99
CA TYR A 16 8.15 3.52 13.18
C TYR A 16 9.07 4.36 14.05
N ARG A 17 10.31 4.52 13.62
CA ARG A 17 11.20 5.51 14.17
C ARG A 17 10.90 6.86 13.53
N PRO A 18 11.05 7.99 14.27
CA PRO A 18 10.78 9.33 13.75
C PRO A 18 11.93 9.80 12.82
N GLU A 19 12.15 9.03 11.76
CA GLU A 19 13.20 9.28 10.77
C GLU A 19 12.55 9.57 9.41
N SER A 20 13.11 10.54 8.68
CA SER A 20 12.68 10.85 7.32
C SER A 20 13.22 9.82 6.32
N ILE A 21 12.52 9.66 5.21
CA ILE A 21 12.99 8.91 4.05
C ILE A 21 13.75 9.88 3.13
N PRO A 22 14.98 9.56 2.70
CA PRO A 22 15.68 10.35 1.70
C PRO A 22 14.85 10.51 0.41
N ALA A 23 14.92 11.69 -0.20
CA ALA A 23 14.15 11.99 -1.40
C ALA A 23 14.44 11.01 -2.56
N GLU A 24 15.67 10.54 -2.65
CA GLU A 24 16.09 9.54 -3.65
C GLU A 24 15.36 8.19 -3.45
N ASP A 25 15.27 7.69 -2.22
CA ASP A 25 14.57 6.45 -1.91
C ASP A 25 13.07 6.60 -2.13
N LEU A 26 12.50 7.74 -1.72
CA LEU A 26 11.10 8.02 -1.94
C LEU A 26 10.76 8.09 -3.44
N ALA A 27 11.64 8.67 -4.25
CA ALA A 27 11.49 8.70 -5.70
C ALA A 27 11.49 7.28 -6.31
N GLN A 28 12.34 6.38 -5.83
CA GLN A 28 12.37 4.97 -6.27
C GLN A 28 11.06 4.24 -5.91
N ILE A 29 10.52 4.49 -4.71
CA ILE A 29 9.25 3.91 -4.27
C ILE A 29 8.11 4.40 -5.18
N ILE A 30 8.02 5.70 -5.44
CA ILE A 30 6.99 6.30 -6.30
C ILE A 30 7.11 5.77 -7.74
N GLU A 31 8.33 5.66 -8.27
CA GLU A 31 8.57 5.13 -9.61
C GLU A 31 8.10 3.67 -9.75
N ALA A 32 8.29 2.84 -8.73
CA ALA A 32 7.78 1.48 -8.73
C ALA A 32 6.25 1.42 -8.89
N GLY A 33 5.53 2.35 -8.27
CA GLY A 33 4.09 2.49 -8.44
C GLY A 33 3.70 2.97 -9.84
N ARG A 34 4.40 3.98 -10.36
CA ARG A 34 4.16 4.54 -11.70
C ARG A 34 4.34 3.51 -12.81
N LEU A 35 5.27 2.58 -12.63
CA LEU A 35 5.59 1.51 -13.60
C LEU A 35 4.65 0.30 -13.51
N ALA A 36 3.66 0.31 -12.63
CA ALA A 36 2.73 -0.79 -12.49
C ALA A 36 1.89 -0.99 -13.78
N PRO A 37 1.54 -2.24 -14.13
CA PRO A 37 0.58 -2.49 -15.20
C PRO A 37 -0.83 -2.08 -14.78
N SER A 38 -1.65 -1.74 -15.78
CA SER A 38 -3.07 -1.49 -15.59
C SER A 38 -3.89 -2.04 -16.76
N ALA A 39 -5.18 -2.27 -16.56
CA ALA A 39 -6.08 -2.77 -17.59
C ALA A 39 -6.06 -1.86 -18.81
N ALA A 40 -5.67 -2.41 -19.97
CA ALA A 40 -5.47 -1.68 -21.24
C ALA A 40 -4.58 -0.42 -21.09
N ASN A 41 -3.67 -0.43 -20.13
CA ASN A 41 -2.76 0.68 -19.79
C ASN A 41 -3.51 2.01 -19.51
N ARG A 42 -4.70 1.94 -18.92
CA ARG A 42 -5.53 3.12 -18.63
C ARG A 42 -5.02 3.95 -17.47
N GLN A 43 -4.26 3.34 -16.54
CA GLN A 43 -3.64 4.01 -15.39
C GLN A 43 -4.66 4.82 -14.56
N PRO A 44 -5.76 4.19 -14.08
CA PRO A 44 -6.88 4.85 -13.43
C PRO A 44 -6.57 5.17 -11.96
N TRP A 45 -5.46 5.83 -11.70
CA TRP A 45 -4.99 6.10 -10.35
C TRP A 45 -4.42 7.51 -10.19
N ARG A 46 -4.50 7.96 -8.97
CA ARG A 46 -3.70 9.04 -8.44
C ARG A 46 -3.24 8.66 -7.04
N PHE A 47 -2.09 9.13 -6.64
CA PHE A 47 -1.56 8.88 -5.29
C PHE A 47 -1.32 10.21 -4.60
N VAL A 48 -1.74 10.29 -3.32
CA VAL A 48 -1.43 11.44 -2.48
C VAL A 48 -0.42 11.00 -1.44
N LEU A 49 0.72 11.67 -1.40
CA LEU A 49 1.77 11.45 -0.41
C LEU A 49 1.71 12.53 0.65
N VAL A 50 1.40 12.14 1.88
CA VAL A 50 1.24 13.04 3.02
C VAL A 50 2.46 12.95 3.92
N THR A 51 3.17 14.06 4.10
CA THR A 51 4.37 14.18 4.94
C THR A 51 4.17 15.08 6.15
N GLU A 52 3.24 16.04 6.06
CA GLU A 52 2.98 17.01 7.12
C GLU A 52 2.41 16.34 8.37
N THR A 53 2.95 16.68 9.54
CA THR A 53 2.64 16.00 10.81
C THR A 53 1.15 16.10 11.17
N GLU A 54 0.56 17.29 11.04
CA GLU A 54 -0.85 17.50 11.36
C GLU A 54 -1.77 16.73 10.39
N GLN A 55 -1.43 16.71 9.11
CA GLN A 55 -2.20 15.99 8.10
C GLN A 55 -2.07 14.47 8.26
N LYS A 56 -0.88 13.95 8.63
CA LYS A 56 -0.71 12.53 8.98
C LYS A 56 -1.55 12.15 10.20
N ALA A 57 -1.61 13.00 11.22
CA ALA A 57 -2.44 12.76 12.39
C ALA A 57 -3.93 12.75 12.04
N ALA A 58 -4.39 13.67 11.20
CA ALA A 58 -5.77 13.70 10.72
C ALA A 58 -6.12 12.43 9.91
N LEU A 59 -5.22 11.98 9.01
CA LEU A 59 -5.39 10.71 8.29
C LEU A 59 -5.44 9.49 9.23
N ALA A 60 -4.62 9.47 10.28
CA ALA A 60 -4.64 8.39 11.27
C ALA A 60 -6.00 8.31 11.98
N GLN A 61 -6.64 9.45 12.28
CA GLN A 61 -8.00 9.49 12.83
C GLN A 61 -9.03 9.01 11.80
N ALA A 62 -8.98 9.50 10.57
CA ALA A 62 -9.83 9.01 9.47
C ALA A 62 -9.67 7.50 9.23
N CYS A 63 -8.51 6.94 9.52
CA CYS A 63 -8.21 5.51 9.48
C CYS A 63 -8.61 4.78 10.78
N ARG A 64 -9.76 5.13 11.37
CA ARG A 64 -10.31 4.50 12.58
C ARG A 64 -9.40 4.65 13.82
N GLY A 65 -8.75 5.80 13.99
CA GLY A 65 -7.91 6.11 15.14
C GLY A 65 -6.61 5.29 15.19
N GLN A 66 -6.06 4.91 14.05
CA GLN A 66 -4.78 4.19 13.98
C GLN A 66 -3.60 5.14 14.15
N GLU A 67 -3.46 5.74 15.34
CA GLU A 67 -2.50 6.82 15.65
C GLU A 67 -1.04 6.50 15.27
N TRP A 68 -0.64 5.22 15.39
CA TRP A 68 0.69 4.75 15.02
C TRP A 68 1.06 5.04 13.54
N MET A 69 0.06 5.27 12.65
CA MET A 69 0.33 5.64 11.25
C MET A 69 1.02 6.99 11.14
N ALA A 70 0.72 7.93 12.05
CA ALA A 70 1.31 9.27 12.04
C ALA A 70 2.79 9.29 12.42
N GLU A 71 3.30 8.23 13.05
CA GLU A 71 4.72 8.05 13.38
C GLU A 71 5.58 7.77 12.13
N ALA A 72 5.00 7.26 11.06
CA ALA A 72 5.71 6.99 9.82
C ALA A 72 6.23 8.27 9.16
N ALA A 73 7.25 8.15 8.32
CA ALA A 73 7.81 9.27 7.57
C ALA A 73 6.75 9.93 6.66
N CYS A 74 5.92 9.12 6.01
CA CYS A 74 4.80 9.59 5.19
C CYS A 74 3.65 8.59 5.18
N ILE A 75 2.47 9.04 4.74
CA ILE A 75 1.31 8.19 4.45
C ILE A 75 0.97 8.34 2.98
N LEU A 76 0.90 7.22 2.26
CA LEU A 76 0.46 7.14 0.89
C LEU A 76 -1.03 6.81 0.85
N VAL A 77 -1.83 7.61 0.13
CA VAL A 77 -3.24 7.35 -0.16
C VAL A 77 -3.39 6.94 -1.61
N GLY A 78 -3.91 5.75 -1.83
CA GLY A 78 -4.21 5.22 -3.16
C GLY A 78 -5.61 5.59 -3.60
N VAL A 79 -5.71 6.39 -4.64
CA VAL A 79 -6.95 6.95 -5.19
C VAL A 79 -7.22 6.34 -6.54
N GLY A 80 -8.40 5.77 -6.71
CA GLY A 80 -8.92 5.26 -7.97
C GLY A 80 -9.75 6.29 -8.72
N LEU A 81 -9.73 6.22 -10.04
CA LEU A 81 -10.47 7.08 -10.94
C LEU A 81 -11.51 6.24 -11.71
N PRO A 82 -12.75 6.09 -11.17
CA PRO A 82 -13.81 5.26 -11.78
C PRO A 82 -14.15 5.68 -13.22
N ASP A 83 -14.14 6.96 -13.52
CA ASP A 83 -14.43 7.51 -14.86
C ASP A 83 -13.40 7.06 -15.92
N VAL A 84 -12.16 6.77 -15.50
CA VAL A 84 -11.10 6.25 -16.37
C VAL A 84 -11.25 4.74 -16.58
N SER A 85 -11.61 4.00 -15.54
CA SER A 85 -11.75 2.54 -15.59
C SER A 85 -12.64 2.01 -14.47
N ALA A 86 -13.95 2.11 -14.60
CA ALA A 86 -14.95 1.81 -13.59
C ALA A 86 -14.80 0.40 -12.97
N LYS A 87 -14.43 -0.59 -13.77
CA LYS A 87 -14.31 -1.99 -13.33
C LYS A 87 -12.95 -2.30 -12.69
N TRP A 88 -11.88 -1.71 -13.21
CA TRP A 88 -10.52 -2.17 -12.91
C TRP A 88 -9.73 -1.23 -11.99
N TYR A 89 -10.21 -0.01 -11.73
CA TYR A 89 -9.46 0.93 -10.90
C TYR A 89 -9.05 0.36 -9.54
N PRO A 90 -9.86 -0.43 -8.81
CA PRO A 90 -9.44 -0.92 -7.49
C PRO A 90 -8.30 -1.91 -7.59
N VAL A 91 -8.33 -2.77 -8.62
CA VAL A 91 -7.28 -3.76 -8.88
C VAL A 91 -6.00 -3.06 -9.34
N ASP A 92 -6.11 -2.14 -10.29
CA ASP A 92 -4.97 -1.42 -10.85
C ASP A 92 -4.25 -0.58 -9.78
N VAL A 93 -4.99 0.16 -8.94
CA VAL A 93 -4.44 0.90 -7.80
C VAL A 93 -3.75 -0.05 -6.82
N ALA A 94 -4.36 -1.20 -6.50
CA ALA A 94 -3.77 -2.17 -5.58
C ALA A 94 -2.46 -2.77 -6.13
N ILE A 95 -2.37 -3.05 -7.43
CA ILE A 95 -1.14 -3.51 -8.08
C ILE A 95 -0.04 -2.44 -7.94
N ALA A 96 -0.35 -1.18 -8.24
CA ALA A 96 0.62 -0.09 -8.13
C ALA A 96 1.08 0.13 -6.68
N MET A 97 0.15 0.11 -5.72
CA MET A 97 0.49 0.19 -4.30
C MET A 97 1.35 -0.99 -3.84
N GLN A 98 1.08 -2.21 -4.32
CA GLN A 98 1.89 -3.38 -3.96
C GLN A 98 3.33 -3.26 -4.51
N ASN A 99 3.52 -2.71 -5.70
CA ASN A 99 4.87 -2.42 -6.20
C ASN A 99 5.60 -1.44 -5.28
N MET A 100 4.94 -0.35 -4.86
CA MET A 100 5.53 0.61 -3.92
C MET A 100 5.84 -0.01 -2.55
N VAL A 101 4.97 -0.88 -2.05
CA VAL A 101 5.18 -1.64 -0.80
C VAL A 101 6.41 -2.55 -0.88
N LEU A 102 6.61 -3.23 -2.01
CA LEU A 102 7.78 -4.09 -2.22
C LEU A 102 9.05 -3.26 -2.40
N ALA A 103 8.99 -2.17 -3.16
CA ALA A 103 10.12 -1.25 -3.33
C ALA A 103 10.55 -0.65 -1.97
N ALA A 104 9.60 -0.17 -1.17
CA ALA A 104 9.86 0.33 0.17
C ALA A 104 10.58 -0.72 1.04
N TRP A 105 10.08 -1.95 1.07
CA TRP A 105 10.71 -3.04 1.83
C TRP A 105 12.13 -3.36 1.33
N SER A 106 12.36 -3.37 0.02
CA SER A 106 13.68 -3.65 -0.54
C SER A 106 14.73 -2.59 -0.19
N LEU A 107 14.27 -1.37 0.08
CA LEU A 107 15.07 -0.23 0.54
C LEU A 107 15.19 -0.14 2.07
N GLY A 108 14.56 -1.05 2.83
CA GLY A 108 14.62 -1.10 4.29
C GLY A 108 13.50 -0.36 5.01
N TYR A 109 12.45 0.09 4.31
CA TYR A 109 11.31 0.78 4.90
C TYR A 109 10.14 -0.18 5.17
N GLY A 110 9.47 0.04 6.29
CA GLY A 110 8.26 -0.68 6.67
C GLY A 110 7.01 -0.05 6.11
N THR A 111 6.02 -0.88 5.82
CA THR A 111 4.69 -0.47 5.34
C THR A 111 3.59 -1.29 6.00
N CYS A 112 2.35 -0.81 5.96
CA CYS A 112 1.19 -1.60 6.35
C CYS A 112 -0.02 -1.19 5.51
N TRP A 113 -0.70 -2.15 4.87
CA TRP A 113 -1.97 -1.91 4.18
C TRP A 113 -3.08 -1.56 5.16
N ILE A 114 -3.77 -0.45 4.91
CA ILE A 114 -4.91 0.03 5.69
C ILE A 114 -6.12 0.08 4.79
N GLY A 115 -7.09 -0.78 5.08
CA GLY A 115 -8.41 -0.81 4.42
C GLY A 115 -9.54 -0.36 5.36
N ALA A 116 -9.23 -0.07 6.64
CA ALA A 116 -10.19 0.38 7.62
C ALA A 116 -10.08 1.91 7.78
N PHE A 117 -10.89 2.65 7.04
CA PHE A 117 -10.94 4.12 7.06
C PHE A 117 -12.37 4.62 6.81
N ASP A 118 -12.59 5.87 7.11
CA ASP A 118 -13.73 6.64 6.63
C ASP A 118 -13.33 7.35 5.33
N ALA A 119 -14.00 7.02 4.22
CA ALA A 119 -13.60 7.52 2.90
C ALA A 119 -13.82 9.03 2.77
N ASP A 120 -14.91 9.55 3.32
CA ASP A 120 -15.25 10.97 3.24
C ASP A 120 -14.27 11.81 4.04
N GLU A 121 -13.89 11.34 5.25
CA GLU A 121 -12.86 12.00 6.06
C GLU A 121 -11.50 11.99 5.35
N VAL A 122 -11.08 10.88 4.73
CA VAL A 122 -9.83 10.81 3.96
C VAL A 122 -9.88 11.76 2.77
N LYS A 123 -11.00 11.80 2.02
CA LYS A 123 -11.19 12.75 0.91
C LYS A 123 -11.06 14.20 1.40
N GLN A 124 -11.69 14.52 2.52
CA GLN A 124 -11.61 15.87 3.11
C GLN A 124 -10.19 16.24 3.50
N VAL A 125 -9.48 15.39 4.23
CA VAL A 125 -8.10 15.63 4.68
C VAL A 125 -7.14 15.84 3.50
N CYS A 126 -7.34 15.10 2.41
CA CYS A 126 -6.45 15.14 1.24
C CYS A 126 -6.99 15.98 0.07
N SER A 127 -8.13 16.67 0.23
CA SER A 127 -8.80 17.44 -0.84
C SER A 127 -9.03 16.61 -2.10
N ILE A 128 -9.47 15.36 -1.92
CA ILE A 128 -9.76 14.43 -3.02
C ILE A 128 -11.19 14.66 -3.51
N PRO A 129 -11.42 14.76 -4.83
CA PRO A 129 -12.73 14.97 -5.41
C PRO A 129 -13.74 13.84 -5.07
N GLU A 130 -15.02 14.18 -5.02
CA GLU A 130 -16.11 13.24 -4.69
C GLU A 130 -16.23 12.06 -5.66
N ASP A 131 -15.93 12.28 -6.93
CA ASP A 131 -15.98 11.29 -8.01
C ASP A 131 -14.79 10.33 -8.03
N ALA A 132 -13.77 10.57 -7.20
CA ALA A 132 -12.64 9.67 -7.01
C ALA A 132 -12.87 8.76 -5.79
N GLU A 133 -12.28 7.55 -5.78
CA GLU A 133 -12.49 6.54 -4.76
C GLU A 133 -11.20 6.20 -4.01
N ILE A 134 -11.28 6.11 -2.68
CA ILE A 134 -10.13 5.66 -1.87
C ILE A 134 -10.04 4.15 -1.90
N VAL A 135 -8.92 3.62 -2.36
CA VAL A 135 -8.71 2.16 -2.41
C VAL A 135 -8.02 1.66 -1.14
N ALA A 136 -6.98 2.32 -0.71
CA ALA A 136 -6.28 2.00 0.53
C ALA A 136 -5.35 3.15 0.95
N CYS A 137 -4.96 3.13 2.24
CA CYS A 137 -3.85 3.94 2.73
C CYS A 137 -2.69 3.03 3.14
N THR A 138 -1.45 3.54 3.11
CA THR A 138 -0.29 2.84 3.66
C THR A 138 0.73 3.82 4.21
N PRO A 139 1.06 3.76 5.51
CA PRO A 139 2.21 4.47 6.05
C PRO A 139 3.51 3.84 5.52
N ILE A 140 4.52 4.67 5.29
CA ILE A 140 5.87 4.27 4.87
C ILE A 140 6.86 4.96 5.82
N GLY A 141 7.75 4.20 6.43
CA GLY A 141 8.71 4.74 7.39
C GLY A 141 9.78 3.75 7.80
N VAL A 142 10.74 4.21 8.58
CA VAL A 142 11.81 3.38 9.12
C VAL A 142 11.24 2.49 10.22
N PRO A 143 11.29 1.15 10.10
CA PRO A 143 10.70 0.26 11.09
C PRO A 143 11.45 0.32 12.43
N ASP A 144 10.70 0.45 13.54
CA ASP A 144 11.23 0.33 14.91
C ASP A 144 11.23 -1.12 15.41
N VAL A 145 10.52 -2.00 14.69
CA VAL A 145 10.40 -3.42 15.05
C VAL A 145 10.49 -4.27 13.78
N SER A 146 10.97 -5.51 13.95
CA SER A 146 10.92 -6.54 12.89
C SER A 146 9.82 -7.53 13.23
N PRO A 147 8.61 -7.40 12.68
CA PRO A 147 7.51 -8.31 12.99
C PRO A 147 7.80 -9.73 12.52
N GLU A 148 7.37 -10.71 13.31
CA GLU A 148 7.48 -12.11 12.94
C GLU A 148 6.65 -12.46 11.69
N ALA A 149 7.12 -13.51 10.98
CA ALA A 149 6.38 -14.06 9.85
C ALA A 149 5.09 -14.72 10.34
N LYS A 150 3.96 -14.34 9.77
CA LYS A 150 2.68 -15.04 10.01
C LYS A 150 2.58 -16.29 9.14
N LEU A 151 1.97 -17.32 9.67
CA LEU A 151 1.68 -18.54 8.92
C LEU A 151 0.86 -18.23 7.65
N ARG A 152 1.10 -19.02 6.64
CA ARG A 152 0.32 -19.04 5.40
C ARG A 152 -0.34 -20.41 5.27
N LYS A 153 -1.45 -20.46 4.57
CA LYS A 153 -2.08 -21.71 4.16
C LYS A 153 -1.09 -22.55 3.35
N ALA A 154 -1.26 -23.85 3.39
CA ALA A 154 -0.49 -24.75 2.55
C ALA A 154 -0.76 -24.47 1.06
N VAL A 155 0.20 -24.79 0.20
CA VAL A 155 0.07 -24.53 -1.25
C VAL A 155 -1.17 -25.20 -1.81
N ALA A 156 -1.44 -26.45 -1.44
CA ALA A 156 -2.61 -27.22 -1.88
C ALA A 156 -3.97 -26.63 -1.44
N GLU A 157 -4.00 -25.77 -0.41
CA GLU A 157 -5.22 -25.07 0.01
C GLU A 157 -5.51 -23.80 -0.83
N VAL A 158 -4.53 -23.33 -1.57
CA VAL A 158 -4.58 -22.02 -2.26
C VAL A 158 -4.49 -22.19 -3.77
N PHE A 159 -3.82 -23.23 -4.23
CA PHE A 159 -3.64 -23.53 -5.65
C PHE A 159 -4.32 -24.83 -6.04
N ALA A 160 -4.93 -24.82 -7.21
CA ALA A 160 -5.58 -25.95 -7.82
C ALA A 160 -4.99 -26.22 -9.21
N SER A 161 -4.99 -27.48 -9.64
CA SER A 161 -4.50 -27.93 -10.94
C SER A 161 -5.65 -28.14 -11.92
N GLY A 162 -5.86 -27.20 -12.81
CA GLY A 162 -6.85 -27.29 -13.89
C GLY A 162 -8.31 -27.09 -13.45
N ARG A 163 -8.73 -27.59 -12.29
CA ARG A 163 -10.09 -27.43 -11.73
C ARG A 163 -10.02 -27.00 -10.29
N PHE A 164 -11.01 -26.23 -9.82
CA PHE A 164 -11.04 -25.64 -8.49
C PHE A 164 -10.94 -26.66 -7.33
N ASP A 165 -11.49 -27.84 -7.50
CA ASP A 165 -11.55 -28.93 -6.53
C ASP A 165 -10.36 -29.91 -6.60
N GLN A 166 -9.38 -29.64 -7.44
CA GLN A 166 -8.16 -30.45 -7.60
C GLN A 166 -6.94 -29.70 -7.02
N PRO A 167 -6.52 -29.99 -5.79
CA PRO A 167 -5.34 -29.36 -5.20
C PRO A 167 -4.10 -29.53 -6.07
N TRP A 168 -3.29 -28.47 -6.14
CA TRP A 168 -2.01 -28.52 -6.84
C TRP A 168 -1.00 -29.34 -6.02
N GLU A 169 -0.43 -30.36 -6.65
CA GLU A 169 0.67 -31.18 -6.13
C GLU A 169 1.96 -30.82 -6.88
N ALA A 170 3.08 -30.63 -6.12
CA ALA A 170 4.39 -30.26 -6.64
C ALA A 170 5.17 -31.47 -7.11
#